data_9d7eec18dab87072a326b5ecfeee263e
#
_entry.id   9d7eec18dab87072a326b5ecfeee263e
#
_cell.length_a   1.000
_cell.length_b   1.000
_cell.length_c   1.000
_cell.angle_alpha   90.00
_cell.angle_beta   90.00
_cell.angle_gamma   90.00
#
_symmetry.space_group_name_H-M   'P 1'
#
loop_
_entity.id
_entity.type
_entity.pdbx_description
1 polymer ?
#
loop_
_entity_poly.entity_id
_entity_poly.type
_entity_poly.pdbx_seq_one_letter_code
_entity_poly.pdbx_strand_id
1 'polypeptide(L)'
;DDILFDFKEYVTSGVRLCDLKEVHFDAGNLPDYSDIHVQQLYLLRYAYAYSFEYKRMYASLIRRMNPGMEIAVTSIGCGSMIDYWALTRVVPNRCTIRYRGIDTIDWSYRMEQRPQDDVLFRNADAVELVSKAKRLTADAYIFPKSISEFSKSDIEEICLPSKAISPAAV
;
A
#
# COMPACT_ATOMS: atom_id res chain seq x y z
N ASP A 1 1.25 -19.58 1.20
CA ASP A 1 0.52 -20.88 1.23
C ASP A 1 -0.63 -20.85 2.25
N ASP A 2 -0.46 -20.19 3.38
CA ASP A 2 -1.45 -20.15 4.46
C ASP A 2 -2.78 -19.52 4.04
N ILE A 3 -2.75 -18.39 3.31
CA ILE A 3 -3.96 -17.70 2.83
C ILE A 3 -4.85 -18.64 1.99
N LEU A 4 -4.24 -19.42 1.10
CA LEU A 4 -4.98 -20.33 0.24
C LEU A 4 -5.57 -21.49 1.04
N PHE A 5 -4.85 -21.96 2.05
CA PHE A 5 -5.30 -23.06 2.92
C PHE A 5 -6.48 -22.58 3.77
N ASP A 6 -6.35 -21.47 4.46
CA ASP A 6 -7.39 -20.89 5.32
C ASP A 6 -8.66 -20.55 4.52
N PHE A 7 -8.49 -19.98 3.32
CA PHE A 7 -9.60 -19.65 2.44
C PHE A 7 -10.31 -20.93 1.92
N LYS A 8 -9.56 -22.00 1.66
CA LYS A 8 -10.12 -23.30 1.29
C LYS A 8 -10.96 -23.89 2.40
N GLU A 9 -10.50 -23.82 3.65
CA GLU A 9 -11.29 -24.28 4.80
C GLU A 9 -12.58 -23.47 4.94
N TYR A 10 -12.52 -22.17 4.80
CA TYR A 10 -13.71 -21.31 4.81
C TYR A 10 -14.73 -21.69 3.74
N VAL A 11 -14.30 -21.93 2.51
CA VAL A 11 -15.18 -22.35 1.41
C VAL A 11 -15.78 -23.72 1.66
N THR A 12 -15.01 -24.66 2.22
CA THR A 12 -15.50 -26.01 2.53
C THR A 12 -16.45 -26.06 3.72
N SER A 13 -16.45 -25.04 4.58
CA SER A 13 -17.36 -24.93 5.74
C SER A 13 -18.82 -24.57 5.39
N GLY A 14 -19.15 -24.37 4.10
CA GLY A 14 -20.51 -24.19 3.62
C GLY A 14 -20.78 -22.85 2.93
N VAL A 15 -19.75 -22.06 2.67
CA VAL A 15 -19.87 -20.83 1.88
C VAL A 15 -20.10 -21.18 0.40
N ARG A 16 -21.12 -20.61 -0.18
CA ARG A 16 -21.41 -20.84 -1.59
C ARG A 16 -20.40 -20.06 -2.45
N LEU A 17 -19.63 -20.77 -3.27
CA LEU A 17 -18.68 -20.16 -4.21
C LEU A 17 -19.33 -19.10 -5.13
N CYS A 18 -20.63 -19.26 -5.42
CA CYS A 18 -21.37 -18.29 -6.22
C CYS A 18 -21.51 -16.93 -5.50
N ASP A 19 -21.70 -16.93 -4.20
CA ASP A 19 -21.83 -15.72 -3.40
C ASP A 19 -20.51 -14.93 -3.40
N LEU A 20 -19.37 -15.63 -3.44
CA LEU A 20 -18.04 -15.00 -3.55
C LEU A 20 -17.79 -14.34 -4.90
N LYS A 21 -18.47 -14.78 -5.98
CA LYS A 21 -18.36 -14.11 -7.29
C LYS A 21 -19.05 -12.76 -7.33
N GLU A 22 -20.05 -12.55 -6.49
CA GLU A 22 -20.82 -11.31 -6.39
C GLU A 22 -20.12 -10.26 -5.53
N VAL A 23 -19.02 -10.61 -4.85
CA VAL A 23 -18.20 -9.62 -4.15
C VAL A 23 -17.44 -8.78 -5.17
N HIS A 24 -17.86 -7.55 -5.34
CA HIS A 24 -17.23 -6.55 -6.20
C HIS A 24 -16.34 -5.63 -5.37
N PHE A 25 -15.18 -5.30 -5.94
CA PHE A 25 -14.22 -4.39 -5.32
C PHE A 25 -14.15 -3.05 -6.07
N ASP A 26 -15.26 -2.69 -6.71
CA ASP A 26 -15.36 -1.47 -7.50
C ASP A 26 -15.76 -0.27 -6.62
N ALA A 27 -15.31 0.91 -7.01
CA ALA A 27 -15.66 2.15 -6.34
C ALA A 27 -17.19 2.35 -6.32
N GLY A 28 -17.75 2.54 -5.14
CA GLY A 28 -19.18 2.80 -4.93
C GLY A 28 -19.95 1.69 -4.21
N ASN A 29 -19.41 0.48 -4.13
CA ASN A 29 -19.97 -0.61 -3.32
C ASN A 29 -18.85 -1.51 -2.79
N LEU A 30 -17.93 -0.91 -2.06
CA LEU A 30 -16.80 -1.64 -1.49
C LEU A 30 -17.30 -2.64 -0.44
N PRO A 31 -16.80 -3.88 -0.44
CA PRO A 31 -17.09 -4.85 0.60
C PRO A 31 -16.44 -4.42 1.92
N ASP A 32 -16.90 -5.02 3.01
CA ASP A 32 -16.30 -4.80 4.31
C ASP A 32 -14.92 -5.46 4.39
N TYR A 33 -13.87 -4.67 4.18
CA TYR A 33 -12.49 -5.13 4.28
C TYR A 33 -12.03 -5.45 5.72
N SER A 34 -12.86 -5.23 6.75
CA SER A 34 -12.56 -5.72 8.09
C SER A 34 -12.78 -7.23 8.21
N ASP A 35 -13.56 -7.82 7.28
CA ASP A 35 -13.74 -9.26 7.18
C ASP A 35 -12.48 -9.92 6.59
N ILE A 36 -11.88 -10.84 7.35
CA ILE A 36 -10.67 -11.58 6.97
C ILE A 36 -10.84 -12.37 5.67
N HIS A 37 -12.04 -12.89 5.41
CA HIS A 37 -12.31 -13.68 4.19
C HIS A 37 -12.45 -12.78 2.96
N VAL A 38 -12.91 -11.54 3.14
CA VAL A 38 -12.89 -10.51 2.09
C VAL A 38 -11.44 -10.14 1.76
N GLN A 39 -10.58 -9.97 2.77
CA GLN A 39 -9.15 -9.73 2.55
C GLN A 39 -8.47 -10.90 1.81
N GLN A 40 -8.75 -12.13 2.21
CA GLN A 40 -8.23 -13.33 1.53
C GLN A 40 -8.69 -13.39 0.07
N LEU A 41 -9.99 -13.16 -0.18
CA LEU A 41 -10.55 -13.16 -1.52
C LEU A 41 -9.92 -12.06 -2.39
N TYR A 42 -9.73 -10.87 -1.84
CA TYR A 42 -9.03 -9.78 -2.51
C TYR A 42 -7.62 -10.17 -2.92
N LEU A 43 -6.85 -10.75 -2.00
CA LEU A 43 -5.49 -11.21 -2.28
C LEU A 43 -5.44 -12.29 -3.35
N LEU A 44 -6.32 -13.29 -3.26
CA LEU A 44 -6.38 -14.37 -4.25
C LEU A 44 -6.75 -13.87 -5.65
N ARG A 45 -7.59 -12.83 -5.74
CA ARG A 45 -7.99 -12.24 -7.03
C ARG A 45 -6.93 -11.32 -7.62
N TYR A 46 -6.33 -10.48 -6.81
CA TYR A 46 -5.63 -9.30 -7.30
C TYR A 46 -4.12 -9.27 -7.00
N ALA A 47 -3.62 -10.03 -6.01
CA ALA A 47 -2.22 -9.92 -5.61
C ALA A 47 -1.25 -10.12 -6.79
N TYR A 48 -1.52 -11.11 -7.64
CA TYR A 48 -0.67 -11.38 -8.79
C TYR A 48 -0.70 -10.26 -9.83
N ALA A 49 -1.91 -9.83 -10.24
CA ALA A 49 -2.07 -8.79 -11.25
C ALA A 49 -1.48 -7.44 -10.78
N TYR A 50 -1.83 -7.03 -9.55
CA TYR A 50 -1.35 -5.78 -8.98
C TYR A 50 0.15 -5.78 -8.72
N SER A 51 0.71 -6.90 -8.27
CA SER A 51 2.15 -7.01 -8.11
C SER A 51 2.91 -6.78 -9.43
N PHE A 52 2.36 -7.24 -10.55
CA PHE A 52 2.93 -7.02 -11.86
C PHE A 52 2.84 -5.54 -12.29
N GLU A 53 1.68 -4.90 -12.08
CA GLU A 53 1.48 -3.47 -12.36
C GLU A 53 2.44 -2.61 -11.53
N TYR A 54 2.49 -2.83 -10.21
CA TYR A 54 3.37 -2.09 -9.30
C TYR A 54 4.84 -2.32 -9.61
N LYS A 55 5.22 -3.54 -9.97
CA LYS A 55 6.59 -3.83 -10.40
C LYS A 55 7.01 -2.98 -11.61
N ARG A 56 6.12 -2.83 -12.59
CA ARG A 56 6.38 -1.97 -13.76
C ARG A 56 6.48 -0.50 -13.38
N MET A 57 5.56 -0.04 -12.55
CA MET A 57 5.54 1.33 -12.03
C MET A 57 6.84 1.64 -11.28
N TYR A 58 7.21 0.79 -10.32
CA TYR A 58 8.43 0.97 -9.54
C TYR A 58 9.70 0.85 -10.38
N ALA A 59 9.76 -0.05 -11.35
CA ALA A 59 10.91 -0.14 -12.26
C ALA A 59 11.11 1.17 -13.06
N SER A 60 10.03 1.85 -13.43
CA SER A 60 10.11 3.16 -14.08
C SER A 60 10.56 4.25 -13.09
N LEU A 61 10.02 4.25 -11.87
CA LEU A 61 10.36 5.20 -10.82
C LEU A 61 11.86 5.09 -10.44
N ILE A 62 12.32 3.87 -10.12
CA ILE A 62 13.70 3.60 -9.71
C ILE A 62 14.71 4.02 -10.79
N ARG A 63 14.43 3.80 -12.07
CA ARG A 63 15.27 4.29 -13.16
C ARG A 63 15.42 5.80 -13.20
N ARG A 64 14.35 6.54 -12.87
CA ARG A 64 14.35 8.01 -12.88
C ARG A 64 15.02 8.60 -11.65
N MET A 65 14.77 8.00 -10.49
CA MET A 65 15.31 8.48 -9.22
C MET A 65 16.77 8.11 -9.04
N ASN A 66 17.21 6.98 -9.63
CA ASN A 66 18.54 6.42 -9.44
C ASN A 66 18.95 6.41 -7.94
N PRO A 67 18.19 5.73 -7.06
CA PRO A 67 18.42 5.80 -5.63
C PRO A 67 19.81 5.27 -5.28
N GLY A 68 20.42 5.89 -4.27
CA GLY A 68 21.69 5.46 -3.72
C GLY A 68 21.58 4.15 -2.91
N MET A 69 21.83 4.25 -1.60
CA MET A 69 21.79 3.10 -0.69
C MET A 69 20.41 2.95 0.01
N GLU A 70 19.55 3.94 -0.07
CA GLU A 70 18.22 3.94 0.54
C GLU A 70 17.19 4.58 -0.41
N ILE A 71 15.96 4.09 -0.33
CA ILE A 71 14.79 4.73 -0.92
C ILE A 71 13.67 4.81 0.13
N ALA A 72 13.08 5.99 0.29
CA ALA A 72 11.95 6.21 1.17
C ALA A 72 10.64 6.27 0.38
N VAL A 73 9.70 5.40 0.70
CA VAL A 73 8.39 5.33 0.06
C VAL A 73 7.29 5.44 1.12
N THR A 74 6.32 6.31 0.87
CA THR A 74 5.07 6.36 1.63
C THR A 74 3.93 5.88 0.73
N SER A 75 3.24 4.84 1.16
CA SER A 75 2.13 4.21 0.43
C SER A 75 0.83 4.46 1.17
N ILE A 76 -0.12 5.09 0.49
CA ILE A 76 -1.41 5.54 1.02
C ILE A 76 -2.52 4.62 0.49
N GLY A 77 -3.29 4.00 1.40
CA GLY A 77 -4.18 2.92 1.05
C GLY A 77 -3.39 1.67 0.63
N CYS A 78 -2.36 1.34 1.42
CA CYS A 78 -1.39 0.29 1.05
C CYS A 78 -1.93 -1.13 1.13
N GLY A 79 -3.08 -1.32 1.76
CA GLY A 79 -3.70 -2.63 1.91
C GLY A 79 -2.76 -3.64 2.55
N SER A 80 -2.66 -4.80 1.91
CA SER A 80 -1.77 -5.89 2.30
C SER A 80 -0.30 -5.68 1.88
N MET A 81 0.08 -4.49 1.42
CA MET A 81 1.44 -4.12 1.01
C MET A 81 1.95 -4.88 -0.24
N ILE A 82 1.06 -5.18 -1.18
CA ILE A 82 1.44 -5.80 -2.48
C ILE A 82 2.42 -4.91 -3.24
N ASP A 83 2.26 -3.60 -3.13
CA ASP A 83 3.16 -2.61 -3.73
C ASP A 83 4.55 -2.64 -3.11
N TYR A 84 4.69 -2.79 -1.77
CA TYR A 84 5.97 -3.01 -1.12
C TYR A 84 6.66 -4.27 -1.65
N TRP A 85 5.94 -5.39 -1.72
CA TRP A 85 6.47 -6.63 -2.27
C TRP A 85 6.98 -6.43 -3.72
N ALA A 86 6.22 -5.70 -4.54
CA ALA A 86 6.64 -5.37 -5.91
C ALA A 86 7.91 -4.49 -5.93
N LEU A 87 8.00 -3.52 -5.00
CA LEU A 87 9.19 -2.65 -4.84
C LEU A 87 10.44 -3.46 -4.51
N THR A 88 10.33 -4.45 -3.60
CA THR A 88 11.47 -5.32 -3.25
C THR A 88 12.05 -6.09 -4.44
N ARG A 89 11.26 -6.31 -5.50
CA ARG A 89 11.65 -7.04 -6.70
C ARG A 89 12.37 -6.19 -7.75
N VAL A 90 12.36 -4.87 -7.59
CA VAL A 90 12.99 -3.95 -8.55
C VAL A 90 14.12 -3.12 -7.94
N VAL A 91 14.10 -2.93 -6.63
CA VAL A 91 15.18 -2.23 -5.91
C VAL A 91 16.39 -3.15 -5.83
N PRO A 92 17.62 -2.67 -6.11
CA PRO A 92 18.85 -3.45 -5.95
C PRO A 92 18.97 -4.01 -4.51
N ASN A 93 19.49 -5.22 -4.36
CA ASN A 93 19.63 -5.87 -3.06
C ASN A 93 20.47 -5.07 -2.03
N ARG A 94 21.39 -4.22 -2.52
CA ARG A 94 22.22 -3.33 -1.69
C ARG A 94 21.47 -2.09 -1.18
N CYS A 95 20.28 -1.82 -1.71
CA CYS A 95 19.50 -0.65 -1.35
C CYS A 95 18.46 -1.04 -0.30
N THR A 96 18.43 -0.31 0.80
CA THR A 96 17.43 -0.43 1.86
C THR A 96 16.15 0.32 1.47
N ILE A 97 15.02 -0.26 1.78
CA ILE A 97 13.73 0.39 1.61
C ILE A 97 13.25 0.89 2.97
N ARG A 98 13.00 2.18 3.08
CA ARG A 98 12.23 2.75 4.17
C ARG A 98 10.79 2.91 3.69
N TYR A 99 9.93 2.00 4.10
CA TYR A 99 8.54 1.95 3.66
C TYR A 99 7.60 2.36 4.80
N ARG A 100 6.67 3.24 4.50
CA ARG A 100 5.62 3.68 5.40
C ARG A 100 4.27 3.42 4.74
N GLY A 101 3.61 2.33 5.13
CA GLY A 101 2.28 1.97 4.67
C GLY A 101 1.22 2.58 5.59
N ILE A 102 0.23 3.24 5.02
CA ILE A 102 -0.91 3.82 5.75
C ILE A 102 -2.18 3.29 5.12
N ASP A 103 -3.07 2.76 5.96
CA ASP A 103 -4.38 2.28 5.54
C ASP A 103 -5.38 2.43 6.68
N THR A 104 -6.63 2.71 6.35
CA THR A 104 -7.73 2.77 7.34
C THR A 104 -8.17 1.39 7.81
N ILE A 105 -7.83 0.36 7.06
CA ILE A 105 -8.14 -1.05 7.37
C ILE A 105 -6.92 -1.71 8.01
N ASP A 106 -7.14 -2.46 9.08
CA ASP A 106 -6.10 -3.30 9.66
C ASP A 106 -6.07 -4.65 8.94
N TRP A 107 -5.20 -4.73 7.94
CA TRP A 107 -5.03 -5.93 7.14
C TRP A 107 -4.33 -7.04 7.94
N SER A 108 -4.98 -8.18 8.07
CA SER A 108 -4.44 -9.36 8.77
C SER A 108 -3.31 -10.03 7.99
N TYR A 109 -3.42 -10.01 6.64
CA TYR A 109 -2.39 -10.56 5.76
C TYR A 109 -1.60 -9.45 5.11
N ARG A 110 -0.32 -9.35 5.45
CA ARG A 110 0.63 -8.40 4.84
C ARG A 110 1.77 -9.16 4.19
N MET A 111 2.32 -8.57 3.14
CA MET A 111 3.47 -9.17 2.44
C MET A 111 4.69 -9.23 3.36
N GLU A 112 5.46 -10.30 3.20
CA GLU A 112 6.68 -10.54 3.97
C GLU A 112 7.70 -9.41 3.74
N GLN A 113 8.35 -9.00 4.82
CA GLN A 113 9.31 -7.90 4.81
C GLN A 113 10.74 -8.45 4.69
N ARG A 114 11.59 -7.74 3.93
CA ARG A 114 13.02 -8.06 3.90
C ARG A 114 13.65 -7.63 5.23
N PRO A 115 14.57 -8.44 5.81
CA PRO A 115 15.17 -8.13 7.12
C PRO A 115 15.95 -6.81 7.17
N GLN A 116 16.48 -6.35 6.03
CA GLN A 116 17.25 -5.11 5.95
C GLN A 116 16.40 -3.85 5.76
N ASP A 117 15.09 -3.98 5.53
CA ASP A 117 14.21 -2.85 5.27
C ASP A 117 13.61 -2.29 6.58
N ASP A 118 13.41 -0.97 6.60
CA ASP A 118 12.66 -0.28 7.66
C ASP A 118 11.20 -0.11 7.22
N VAL A 119 10.36 -1.06 7.61
CA VAL A 119 8.96 -1.13 7.23
C VAL A 119 8.06 -0.84 8.42
N LEU A 120 7.18 0.14 8.27
CA LEU A 120 6.16 0.47 9.25
C LEU A 120 4.80 0.56 8.58
N PHE A 121 3.84 -0.20 9.11
CA PHE A 121 2.43 -0.05 8.79
C PHE A 121 1.72 0.77 9.88
N ARG A 122 0.83 1.66 9.46
CA ARG A 122 -0.06 2.41 10.35
C ARG A 122 -1.50 2.25 9.91
N ASN A 123 -2.33 1.73 10.82
CA ASN A 123 -3.77 1.78 10.67
C ASN A 123 -4.24 3.19 11.04
N ALA A 124 -4.49 4.02 10.05
CA ALA A 124 -4.85 5.42 10.23
C ALA A 124 -5.43 6.02 8.95
N ASP A 125 -6.23 7.08 9.10
CA ASP A 125 -6.57 7.96 7.99
C ASP A 125 -5.35 8.82 7.62
N ALA A 126 -4.99 8.81 6.33
CA ALA A 126 -3.79 9.48 5.85
C ALA A 126 -3.91 11.02 5.94
N VAL A 127 -5.09 11.58 5.67
CA VAL A 127 -5.34 13.03 5.74
C VAL A 127 -5.22 13.50 7.19
N GLU A 128 -5.86 12.76 8.12
CA GLU A 128 -5.78 13.05 9.54
C GLU A 128 -4.34 12.93 10.06
N LEU A 129 -3.61 11.94 9.60
CA LEU A 129 -2.21 11.72 9.99
C LEU A 129 -1.31 12.86 9.54
N VAL A 130 -1.47 13.34 8.30
CA VAL A 130 -0.67 14.45 7.77
C VAL A 130 -0.99 15.75 8.50
N SER A 131 -2.28 16.03 8.75
CA SER A 131 -2.69 17.24 9.47
C SER A 131 -2.11 17.32 10.89
N LYS A 132 -1.95 16.15 11.56
CA LYS A 132 -1.38 16.06 12.91
C LYS A 132 0.16 16.06 12.92
N ALA A 133 0.77 15.32 12.01
CA ALA A 133 2.23 15.07 12.00
C ALA A 133 3.03 16.21 11.34
N LYS A 134 2.38 17.18 10.73
CA LYS A 134 2.98 18.27 9.97
C LYS A 134 3.88 17.85 8.80
N ARG A 135 4.26 16.59 8.63
CA ARG A 135 5.11 16.15 7.54
C ARG A 135 5.21 14.62 7.41
N LEU A 136 4.92 14.10 6.23
CA LEU A 136 5.42 12.80 5.78
C LEU A 136 6.61 13.08 4.85
N THR A 137 7.78 12.53 5.15
CA THR A 137 8.96 12.68 4.28
C THR A 137 9.21 11.38 3.55
N ALA A 138 9.13 11.43 2.22
CA ALA A 138 9.41 10.30 1.35
C ALA A 138 10.02 10.81 0.03
N ASP A 139 10.76 9.94 -0.63
CA ASP A 139 11.23 10.18 -2.00
C ASP A 139 10.08 9.97 -3.00
N ALA A 140 9.10 9.13 -2.64
CA ALA A 140 7.92 8.88 -3.44
C ALA A 140 6.68 8.64 -2.57
N TYR A 141 5.55 9.20 -3.01
CA TYR A 141 4.21 8.91 -2.49
C TYR A 141 3.48 8.04 -3.51
N ILE A 142 2.92 6.94 -3.04
CA ILE A 142 2.22 5.96 -3.88
C ILE A 142 0.81 5.79 -3.35
N PHE A 143 -0.16 5.69 -4.26
CA PHE A 143 -1.56 5.43 -3.98
C PHE A 143 -1.97 4.13 -4.70
N PRO A 144 -1.77 2.96 -4.10
CA PRO A 144 -2.02 1.69 -4.75
C PRO A 144 -3.52 1.44 -4.89
N LYS A 145 -4.08 1.81 -6.06
CA LYS A 145 -5.53 1.71 -6.36
C LYS A 145 -6.45 2.58 -5.47
N SER A 146 -5.90 3.41 -4.60
CA SER A 146 -6.65 4.22 -3.64
C SER A 146 -6.80 5.69 -4.06
N ILE A 147 -6.14 6.14 -5.12
CA ILE A 147 -6.12 7.56 -5.49
C ILE A 147 -7.51 8.15 -5.77
N SER A 148 -8.45 7.32 -6.24
CA SER A 148 -9.83 7.74 -6.51
C SER A 148 -10.67 7.97 -5.24
N GLU A 149 -10.17 7.56 -4.08
CA GLU A 149 -10.83 7.72 -2.79
C GLU A 149 -10.53 9.08 -2.15
N PHE A 150 -9.54 9.80 -2.70
CA PHE A 150 -9.08 11.09 -2.19
C PHE A 150 -9.55 12.23 -3.08
N SER A 151 -9.94 13.34 -2.47
CA SER A 151 -10.15 14.59 -3.19
C SER A 151 -8.81 15.16 -3.66
N LYS A 152 -8.86 16.08 -4.63
CA LYS A 152 -7.64 16.77 -5.11
C LYS A 152 -6.94 17.52 -3.97
N SER A 153 -7.70 18.16 -3.06
CA SER A 153 -7.15 18.85 -1.90
C SER A 153 -6.43 17.92 -0.94
N ASP A 154 -6.99 16.71 -0.70
CA ASP A 154 -6.35 15.71 0.16
C ASP A 154 -5.02 15.23 -0.41
N ILE A 155 -4.99 14.97 -1.73
CA ILE A 155 -3.76 14.58 -2.42
C ILE A 155 -2.71 15.70 -2.34
N GLU A 156 -3.12 16.95 -2.55
CA GLU A 156 -2.24 18.10 -2.43
C GLU A 156 -1.70 18.22 -1.00
N GLU A 157 -2.52 18.06 0.03
CA GLU A 157 -2.12 18.12 1.43
C GLU A 157 -1.11 17.02 1.78
N ILE A 158 -1.36 15.79 1.32
CA ILE A 158 -0.49 14.63 1.56
C ILE A 158 0.85 14.78 0.85
N CYS A 159 0.85 15.24 -0.40
CA CYS A 159 2.02 15.25 -1.27
C CYS A 159 2.81 16.56 -1.24
N LEU A 160 2.21 17.66 -0.76
CA LEU A 160 2.94 18.93 -0.67
C LEU A 160 4.12 18.80 0.30
N PRO A 161 5.36 19.04 -0.14
CA PRO A 161 6.43 19.27 0.80
C PRO A 161 6.01 20.46 1.66
N SER A 162 6.00 20.29 2.99
CA SER A 162 5.82 21.43 3.88
C SER A 162 6.71 22.54 3.35
N LYS A 163 6.14 23.69 2.99
CA LYS A 163 6.87 24.86 2.49
C LYS A 163 8.13 24.96 3.34
N ALA A 164 9.28 24.78 2.72
CA ALA A 164 10.54 25.03 3.39
C ALA A 164 10.42 26.41 3.99
N ILE A 165 10.49 26.52 5.32
CA ILE A 165 10.65 27.80 5.97
C ILE A 165 11.96 28.32 5.38
N SER A 166 11.89 29.26 4.45
CA SER A 166 13.08 29.99 3.99
C SER A 166 13.79 30.43 5.24
N PRO A 167 15.06 30.08 5.44
CA PRO A 167 15.81 30.72 6.50
C PRO A 167 15.69 32.23 6.26
N ALA A 168 15.06 32.92 7.22
CA ALA A 168 15.00 34.34 7.18
C ALA A 168 16.43 34.83 6.99
N ALA A 169 16.66 35.55 5.91
CA ALA A 169 17.92 36.25 5.72
C ALA A 169 18.09 37.19 6.93
N VAL A 170 19.13 36.94 7.71
CA VAL A 170 19.65 37.86 8.71
C VAL A 170 20.63 38.79 8.04
#